data_a608cbc3b08ec214eace879d8ee3034e
#
_entry.id   a608cbc3b08ec214eace879d8ee3034e
#
_cell.length_a   1.000
_cell.length_b   1.000
_cell.length_c   1.000
_cell.angle_alpha   90.00
_cell.angle_beta   90.00
_cell.angle_gamma   90.00
#
_symmetry.space_group_name_H-M   'P 1'
#
loop_
_entity.id
_entity.type
_entity.pdbx_description
1 polymer ?
#
loop_
_entity_poly.entity_id
_entity_poly.type
_entity_poly.pdbx_seq_one_letter_code
_entity_poly.pdbx_strand_id
1 'polypeptide(L)'
;MYDDIIFMYELMTVFGTLICETVVSETDSGVVISFTDEKKQKEISGDADVVERIKNIIAEHEVIFTYDELECPDFFEGRYQEFIFSTGDKKKKLTAWNIGRVKNPDAVFYIQKTSETVNRPEKAIEVVKLLDEISKVLIEYGVDERCLRLL
;
A
#
# COMPACT_ATOMS: atom_id res chain seq x y z
N MET A 1 13.93 -12.04 -4.21
CA MET A 1 13.21 -10.93 -4.79
C MET A 1 12.18 -10.35 -3.87
N TYR A 2 11.04 -11.02 -3.66
CA TYR A 2 10.06 -10.53 -2.71
C TYR A 2 10.57 -10.52 -1.27
N ASP A 3 11.55 -11.36 -0.96
CA ASP A 3 12.09 -11.49 0.40
C ASP A 3 12.77 -10.21 0.89
N ASP A 4 13.25 -9.39 -0.05
CA ASP A 4 13.95 -8.14 0.28
C ASP A 4 12.99 -6.96 0.47
N ILE A 5 11.73 -7.11 0.10
CA ILE A 5 10.76 -6.03 0.17
C ILE A 5 10.19 -5.91 1.59
N ILE A 6 10.35 -4.73 2.16
CA ILE A 6 9.78 -4.39 3.47
C ILE A 6 8.39 -3.81 3.31
N PHE A 7 8.21 -2.99 2.28
CA PHE A 7 6.96 -2.34 1.97
C PHE A 7 6.85 -2.11 0.48
N MET A 8 5.67 -2.35 -0.07
CA MET A 8 5.34 -2.00 -1.44
C MET A 8 3.90 -1.50 -1.49
N TYR A 9 3.69 -0.47 -2.27
CA TYR A 9 2.36 -0.02 -2.66
C TYR A 9 2.33 0.24 -4.15
N GLU A 10 1.38 -0.35 -4.84
CA GLU A 10 1.14 -0.15 -6.26
C GLU A 10 -0.30 0.26 -6.50
N LEU A 11 -0.48 1.23 -7.37
CA LEU A 11 -1.80 1.64 -7.84
C LEU A 11 -1.83 1.54 -9.35
N MET A 12 -2.78 0.80 -9.89
CA MET A 12 -2.91 0.55 -11.32
C MET A 12 -4.32 0.82 -11.80
N THR A 13 -4.46 1.12 -13.09
CA THR A 13 -5.77 1.16 -13.71
C THR A 13 -6.33 -0.26 -13.83
N VAL A 14 -7.62 -0.36 -14.13
CA VAL A 14 -8.28 -1.65 -14.35
C VAL A 14 -7.64 -2.43 -15.51
N PHE A 15 -6.98 -1.75 -16.43
CA PHE A 15 -6.28 -2.37 -17.56
C PHE A 15 -4.82 -2.73 -17.25
N GLY A 16 -4.38 -2.54 -16.03
CA GLY A 16 -3.03 -2.90 -15.62
C GLY A 16 -1.98 -1.84 -15.89
N THR A 17 -2.36 -0.62 -16.24
CA THR A 17 -1.42 0.47 -16.42
C THR A 17 -1.03 1.04 -15.06
N LEU A 18 0.26 1.12 -14.80
CA LEU A 18 0.78 1.64 -13.53
C LEU A 18 0.49 3.13 -13.39
N ILE A 19 -0.10 3.51 -12.28
CA ILE A 19 -0.34 4.90 -11.92
C ILE A 19 0.76 5.39 -10.98
N CYS A 20 1.05 4.64 -9.95
CA CYS A 20 2.16 4.94 -9.05
C CYS A 20 2.61 3.68 -8.32
N GLU A 21 3.85 3.72 -7.84
CA GLU A 21 4.42 2.62 -7.08
C GLU A 21 5.47 3.16 -6.13
N THR A 22 5.53 2.62 -4.93
CA THR A 22 6.60 2.90 -3.98
C THR A 22 7.03 1.57 -3.37
N VAL A 23 8.35 1.33 -3.36
CA VAL A 23 8.92 0.09 -2.85
C VAL A 23 10.08 0.43 -1.91
N VAL A 24 10.06 -0.15 -0.73
CA VAL A 24 11.19 -0.09 0.20
C VAL A 24 11.78 -1.48 0.29
N SER A 25 13.05 -1.62 -0.07
CA SER A 25 13.73 -2.90 -0.03
C SER A 25 15.03 -2.79 0.76
N GLU A 26 15.36 -3.87 1.44
CA GLU A 26 16.58 -3.97 2.21
C GLU A 26 17.35 -5.20 1.73
N THR A 27 18.58 -4.98 1.30
CA THR A 27 19.48 -6.04 0.86
C THR A 27 20.78 -5.93 1.63
N ASP A 28 21.70 -6.84 1.38
CA ASP A 28 23.05 -6.77 1.96
C ASP A 28 23.78 -5.50 1.53
N SER A 29 23.38 -4.92 0.40
CA SER A 29 23.95 -3.68 -0.13
C SER A 29 23.41 -2.42 0.53
N GLY A 30 22.35 -2.54 1.32
CA GLY A 30 21.71 -1.41 1.98
C GLY A 30 20.22 -1.30 1.69
N VAL A 31 19.67 -0.14 2.02
CA VAL A 31 18.23 0.15 1.87
C VAL A 31 18.01 1.05 0.68
N VAL A 32 17.09 0.65 -0.18
CA VAL A 32 16.71 1.42 -1.36
C VAL A 32 15.22 1.73 -1.30
N ILE A 33 14.86 2.98 -1.54
CA ILE A 33 13.48 3.40 -1.70
C ILE A 33 13.30 3.81 -3.16
N SER A 34 12.48 3.05 -3.88
CA SER A 34 12.17 3.29 -5.28
C SER A 34 10.74 3.80 -5.38
N PHE A 35 10.53 4.86 -6.12
CA PHE A 35 9.18 5.39 -6.31
C PHE A 35 8.97 5.89 -7.72
N THR A 36 7.80 5.61 -8.25
CA THR A 36 7.44 5.83 -9.64
C THR A 36 6.06 6.45 -9.72
N ASP A 37 5.91 7.44 -10.57
CA ASP A 37 4.61 7.88 -11.03
C ASP A 37 4.50 7.65 -12.54
N GLU A 38 3.47 8.14 -13.17
CA GLU A 38 3.23 7.92 -14.60
C GLU A 38 4.35 8.44 -15.49
N LYS A 39 5.20 9.32 -14.98
CA LYS A 39 6.19 10.05 -15.79
C LYS A 39 7.62 9.79 -15.38
N LYS A 40 7.87 9.48 -14.11
CA LYS A 40 9.23 9.43 -13.58
C LYS A 40 9.40 8.27 -12.61
N GLN A 41 10.59 7.70 -12.68
CA GLN A 41 11.04 6.74 -11.67
C GLN A 41 12.25 7.34 -10.97
N LYS A 42 12.27 7.23 -9.65
CA LYS A 42 13.38 7.70 -8.83
C LYS A 42 13.77 6.65 -7.81
N GLU A 43 15.02 6.67 -7.43
CA GLU A 43 15.56 5.87 -6.34
C GLU A 43 16.29 6.78 -5.38
N ILE A 44 16.09 6.55 -4.10
CA ILE A 44 16.85 7.20 -3.05
C ILE A 44 17.36 6.13 -2.09
N SER A 45 18.46 6.44 -1.41
CA SER A 45 18.99 5.56 -0.38
C SER A 45 18.23 5.79 0.90
N GLY A 46 17.82 4.70 1.54
CA GLY A 46 17.31 4.76 2.89
C GLY A 46 18.40 4.40 3.89
N ASP A 47 17.98 4.17 5.12
CA ASP A 47 18.85 3.73 6.19
C ASP A 47 18.15 2.69 7.06
N ALA A 48 18.86 2.15 8.05
CA ALA A 48 18.26 1.16 8.94
C ALA A 48 17.10 1.75 9.74
N ASP A 49 17.12 3.05 9.99
CA ASP A 49 16.07 3.72 10.77
C ASP A 49 14.72 3.73 10.03
N VAL A 50 14.71 4.01 8.73
CA VAL A 50 13.45 3.99 7.96
C VAL A 50 12.84 2.59 7.95
N VAL A 51 13.67 1.57 7.80
CA VAL A 51 13.21 0.18 7.81
C VAL A 51 12.61 -0.17 9.17
N GLU A 52 13.29 0.20 10.24
CA GLU A 52 12.83 -0.07 11.60
C GLU A 52 11.50 0.64 11.88
N ARG A 53 11.40 1.89 11.50
CA ARG A 53 10.17 2.68 11.67
C ARG A 53 9.00 2.04 10.93
N ILE A 54 9.21 1.62 9.70
CA ILE A 54 8.16 0.98 8.89
C ILE A 54 7.76 -0.36 9.50
N LYS A 55 8.72 -1.17 9.90
CA LYS A 55 8.43 -2.46 10.53
C LYS A 55 7.61 -2.29 11.82
N ASN A 56 7.94 -1.29 12.62
CA ASN A 56 7.22 -1.01 13.85
C ASN A 56 5.78 -0.56 13.59
N ILE A 57 5.57 0.28 12.57
CA ILE A 57 4.23 0.70 12.16
C ILE A 57 3.41 -0.53 11.72
N ILE A 58 4.00 -1.38 10.90
CA ILE A 58 3.32 -2.59 10.44
C ILE A 58 2.97 -3.50 11.62
N ALA A 59 3.87 -3.64 12.57
CA ALA A 59 3.64 -4.46 13.75
C ALA A 59 2.47 -3.95 14.62
N GLU A 60 2.25 -2.64 14.65
CA GLU A 60 1.11 -2.04 15.35
C GLU A 60 -0.22 -2.33 14.67
N HIS A 61 -0.19 -2.74 13.41
CA HIS A 61 -1.36 -3.08 12.61
C HIS A 61 -1.36 -4.55 12.21
N GLU A 62 -0.89 -5.43 13.09
CA GLU A 62 -0.66 -6.83 12.71
C GLU A 62 -1.93 -7.58 12.32
N VAL A 63 -3.10 -7.05 12.62
CA VAL A 63 -4.37 -7.63 12.18
C VAL A 63 -4.44 -7.80 10.66
N ILE A 64 -3.68 -6.99 9.91
CA ILE A 64 -3.67 -7.10 8.44
C ILE A 64 -3.14 -8.45 7.95
N PHE A 65 -2.34 -9.14 8.76
CA PHE A 65 -1.82 -10.45 8.39
C PHE A 65 -2.89 -11.53 8.37
N THR A 66 -4.07 -11.25 8.94
CA THR A 66 -5.22 -12.15 8.92
C THR A 66 -6.16 -11.88 7.74
N TYR A 67 -5.90 -10.82 6.98
CA TYR A 67 -6.80 -10.42 5.90
C TYR A 67 -6.57 -11.25 4.64
N ASP A 68 -7.64 -11.51 3.92
CA ASP A 68 -7.61 -12.00 2.56
C ASP A 68 -7.64 -10.81 1.60
N GLU A 69 -8.03 -11.03 0.37
CA GLU A 69 -8.14 -9.97 -0.62
C GLU A 69 -9.19 -8.93 -0.22
N LEU A 70 -8.89 -7.67 -0.50
CA LEU A 70 -9.82 -6.57 -0.31
C LEU A 70 -10.42 -6.22 -1.67
N GLU A 71 -11.52 -6.86 -2.02
CA GLU A 71 -12.14 -6.71 -3.32
C GLU A 71 -13.38 -5.83 -3.28
N CYS A 72 -13.61 -5.14 -4.39
CA CYS A 72 -14.85 -4.43 -4.66
C CYS A 72 -15.43 -5.00 -5.95
N PRO A 73 -16.16 -6.11 -5.90
CA PRO A 73 -16.52 -6.90 -7.08
C PRO A 73 -17.44 -6.18 -8.07
N ASP A 74 -18.19 -5.19 -7.66
CA ASP A 74 -19.14 -4.50 -8.52
C ASP A 74 -18.56 -3.33 -9.29
N PHE A 75 -17.24 -3.22 -9.35
CA PHE A 75 -16.60 -2.06 -9.91
C PHE A 75 -16.03 -2.32 -11.28
N PHE A 76 -16.56 -1.65 -12.29
CA PHE A 76 -16.08 -1.76 -13.68
C PHE A 76 -14.95 -0.78 -13.98
N GLU A 77 -14.94 0.36 -13.32
CA GLU A 77 -13.95 1.42 -13.54
C GLU A 77 -13.18 1.67 -12.26
N GLY A 78 -12.46 0.67 -11.82
CA GLY A 78 -11.76 0.76 -10.57
C GLY A 78 -10.27 0.97 -10.71
N ARG A 79 -9.65 1.16 -9.57
CA ARG A 79 -8.21 1.13 -9.43
C ARG A 79 -7.83 -0.13 -8.69
N TYR A 80 -6.87 -0.85 -9.24
CA TYR A 80 -6.33 -2.04 -8.62
C TYR A 80 -5.15 -1.63 -7.75
N GLN A 81 -5.09 -2.20 -6.56
CA GLN A 81 -4.05 -1.87 -5.59
C GLN A 81 -3.38 -3.14 -5.10
N GLU A 82 -2.07 -3.10 -5.00
CA GLU A 82 -1.31 -4.16 -4.37
C GLU A 82 -0.48 -3.58 -3.23
N PHE A 83 -0.39 -4.33 -2.15
CA PHE A 83 0.39 -3.98 -0.98
C PHE A 83 1.26 -5.15 -0.58
N ILE A 84 2.48 -4.85 -0.15
CA ILE A 84 3.30 -5.81 0.58
C ILE A 84 3.72 -5.15 1.88
N PHE A 85 3.49 -5.85 2.97
CA PHE A 85 3.89 -5.41 4.31
C PHE A 85 4.72 -6.50 4.96
N SER A 86 5.86 -6.11 5.53
CA SER A 86 6.76 -7.06 6.20
C SER A 86 7.22 -6.51 7.54
N THR A 87 7.21 -7.35 8.57
CA THR A 87 7.83 -7.03 9.85
C THR A 87 9.22 -7.67 9.98
N GLY A 88 9.63 -8.40 8.95
CA GLY A 88 10.82 -9.23 9.01
C GLY A 88 10.48 -10.68 9.28
N ASP A 89 9.62 -10.94 10.26
CA ASP A 89 9.16 -12.29 10.60
C ASP A 89 7.93 -12.69 9.81
N LYS A 90 7.07 -11.73 9.51
CA LYS A 90 5.82 -11.93 8.78
C LYS A 90 5.80 -11.07 7.54
N LYS A 91 5.27 -11.61 6.46
CA LYS A 91 5.08 -10.88 5.21
C LYS A 91 3.69 -11.14 4.68
N LYS A 92 3.02 -10.07 4.25
CA LYS A 92 1.68 -10.15 3.71
C LYS A 92 1.58 -9.39 2.40
N LYS A 93 1.06 -10.06 1.38
CA LYS A 93 0.66 -9.43 0.14
C LYS A 93 -0.86 -9.30 0.16
N LEU A 94 -1.35 -8.09 -0.03
CA LEU A 94 -2.78 -7.80 -0.13
C LEU A 94 -3.09 -7.20 -1.49
N THR A 95 -4.20 -7.60 -2.05
CA THR A 95 -4.73 -6.98 -3.25
C THR A 95 -6.05 -6.31 -2.90
N ALA A 96 -6.32 -5.20 -3.56
CA ALA A 96 -7.51 -4.42 -3.27
C ALA A 96 -8.03 -3.72 -4.52
N TRP A 97 -9.31 -3.38 -4.49
CA TRP A 97 -9.94 -2.57 -5.52
C TRP A 97 -10.56 -1.36 -4.87
N ASN A 98 -10.12 -0.18 -5.28
CA ASN A 98 -10.76 1.11 -4.94
C ASN A 98 -10.76 1.49 -3.46
N ILE A 99 -9.94 0.91 -2.63
CA ILE A 99 -9.89 1.37 -1.24
C ILE A 99 -9.20 2.73 -1.18
N GLY A 100 -9.69 3.61 -0.33
CA GLY A 100 -9.15 4.95 -0.19
C GLY A 100 -9.38 5.85 -1.40
N ARG A 101 -10.27 5.48 -2.30
CA ARG A 101 -10.57 6.26 -3.49
C ARG A 101 -11.10 7.65 -3.16
N VAL A 102 -11.74 7.77 -2.03
CA VAL A 102 -12.18 9.05 -1.49
C VAL A 102 -11.50 9.26 -0.13
N LYS A 103 -11.41 10.50 0.30
CA LYS A 103 -10.75 10.82 1.57
C LYS A 103 -11.40 10.15 2.78
N ASN A 104 -12.68 9.90 2.70
CA ASN A 104 -13.40 9.17 3.73
C ASN A 104 -13.44 7.69 3.35
N PRO A 105 -12.70 6.82 4.06
CA PRO A 105 -12.71 5.38 3.74
C PRO A 105 -14.10 4.74 3.79
N ASP A 106 -14.97 5.22 4.64
CA ASP A 106 -16.32 4.67 4.77
C ASP A 106 -17.13 4.88 3.48
N ALA A 107 -16.89 5.96 2.77
CA ALA A 107 -17.63 6.28 1.56
C ALA A 107 -17.36 5.29 0.42
N VAL A 108 -16.23 4.61 0.44
CA VAL A 108 -15.89 3.60 -0.56
C VAL A 108 -16.96 2.50 -0.61
N PHE A 109 -17.52 2.16 0.53
CA PHE A 109 -18.44 1.04 0.66
C PHE A 109 -19.88 1.36 0.29
N TYR A 110 -20.23 2.63 0.21
CA TYR A 110 -21.55 3.01 -0.28
C TYR A 110 -21.74 2.69 -1.76
N ILE A 111 -20.67 2.64 -2.50
CA ILE A 111 -20.69 2.31 -3.91
C ILE A 111 -20.97 0.84 -4.13
N GLN A 112 -20.60 0.02 -3.16
CA GLN A 112 -20.68 -1.44 -3.22
C GLN A 112 -21.94 -1.99 -2.58
N LYS A 113 -22.94 -1.26 -2.57
CA LYS A 113 -24.18 -1.41 -1.78
C LYS A 113 -24.95 -2.72 -1.93
N THR A 114 -24.67 -3.50 -2.94
CA THR A 114 -25.51 -4.67 -3.25
C THR A 114 -24.79 -5.99 -3.10
N SER A 115 -23.48 -5.98 -2.88
CA SER A 115 -22.71 -7.20 -2.86
C SER A 115 -22.41 -7.67 -1.45
N GLU A 116 -22.75 -8.91 -1.16
CA GLU A 116 -22.41 -9.55 0.11
C GLU A 116 -20.96 -9.95 0.20
N THR A 117 -20.26 -9.96 -0.94
CA THR A 117 -18.85 -10.33 -1.01
C THR A 117 -17.91 -9.14 -0.84
N VAL A 118 -18.46 -7.94 -0.73
CA VAL A 118 -17.68 -6.73 -0.54
C VAL A 118 -16.91 -6.81 0.77
N ASN A 119 -15.67 -6.34 0.75
CA ASN A 119 -14.84 -6.27 1.93
C ASN A 119 -15.46 -5.39 3.00
N ARG A 120 -15.21 -5.77 4.22
CA ARG A 120 -15.72 -5.01 5.36
C ARG A 120 -15.01 -3.68 5.46
N PRO A 121 -15.75 -2.61 5.81
CA PRO A 121 -15.16 -1.28 5.96
C PRO A 121 -13.98 -1.23 6.92
N GLU A 122 -14.04 -1.96 8.03
CA GLU A 122 -12.97 -1.97 9.02
C GLU A 122 -11.64 -2.46 8.46
N LYS A 123 -11.65 -3.40 7.53
CA LYS A 123 -10.43 -3.88 6.89
C LYS A 123 -9.80 -2.81 6.02
N ALA A 124 -10.61 -2.13 5.21
CA ALA A 124 -10.13 -1.06 4.37
C ALA A 124 -9.62 0.12 5.20
N ILE A 125 -10.34 0.47 6.24
CA ILE A 125 -9.93 1.55 7.15
C ILE A 125 -8.57 1.24 7.76
N GLU A 126 -8.35 0.01 8.19
CA GLU A 126 -7.09 -0.39 8.79
C GLU A 126 -5.94 -0.26 7.78
N VAL A 127 -6.13 -0.75 6.56
CA VAL A 127 -5.09 -0.66 5.52
C VAL A 127 -4.82 0.79 5.15
N VAL A 128 -5.84 1.63 5.05
CA VAL A 128 -5.67 3.05 4.75
C VAL A 128 -4.88 3.76 5.86
N LYS A 129 -5.19 3.47 7.12
CA LYS A 129 -4.43 4.02 8.25
C LYS A 129 -2.97 3.60 8.20
N LEU A 130 -2.73 2.32 7.96
CA LEU A 130 -1.39 1.78 7.86
C LEU A 130 -0.61 2.46 6.74
N LEU A 131 -1.20 2.58 5.56
CA LEU A 131 -0.56 3.26 4.44
C LEU A 131 -0.28 4.73 4.76
N ASP A 132 -1.22 5.42 5.42
CA ASP A 132 -1.04 6.82 5.79
C ASP A 132 0.14 7.00 6.73
N GLU A 133 0.28 6.16 7.73
CA GLU A 133 1.39 6.23 8.67
C GLU A 133 2.73 5.95 8.00
N ILE A 134 2.80 4.93 7.14
CA ILE A 134 4.02 4.63 6.39
C ILE A 134 4.34 5.78 5.43
N SER A 135 3.33 6.33 4.78
CA SER A 135 3.51 7.45 3.84
C SER A 135 4.16 8.65 4.50
N LYS A 136 3.74 8.98 5.73
CA LYS A 136 4.33 10.11 6.46
C LYS A 136 5.83 9.92 6.67
N VAL A 137 6.25 8.70 7.01
CA VAL A 137 7.66 8.38 7.16
C VAL A 137 8.40 8.54 5.84
N LEU A 138 7.86 7.97 4.78
CA LEU A 138 8.52 7.98 3.47
C LEU A 138 8.62 9.39 2.89
N ILE A 139 7.61 10.22 3.08
CA ILE A 139 7.64 11.61 2.62
C ILE A 139 8.75 12.38 3.34
N GLU A 140 8.99 12.11 4.62
CA GLU A 140 10.12 12.69 5.35
C GLU A 140 11.46 12.33 4.70
N TYR A 141 11.57 11.15 4.10
CA TYR A 141 12.79 10.70 3.42
C TYR A 141 12.90 11.20 1.98
N GLY A 142 11.89 11.87 1.47
CA GLY A 142 11.92 12.47 0.15
C GLY A 142 11.08 11.79 -0.91
N VAL A 143 10.25 10.83 -0.54
CA VAL A 143 9.32 10.20 -1.49
C VAL A 143 8.23 11.21 -1.85
N ASP A 144 7.94 11.31 -3.14
CA ASP A 144 6.87 12.15 -3.65
C ASP A 144 5.52 11.57 -3.23
N GLU A 145 4.69 12.38 -2.60
CA GLU A 145 3.38 11.92 -2.12
C GLU A 145 2.48 11.40 -3.24
N ARG A 146 2.71 11.81 -4.49
CA ARG A 146 1.96 11.30 -5.64
C ARG A 146 2.21 9.82 -5.87
N CYS A 147 3.32 9.30 -5.38
CA CYS A 147 3.66 7.88 -5.50
C CYS A 147 3.02 7.03 -4.42
N LEU A 148 2.33 7.67 -3.48
CA LEU A 148 1.66 7.02 -2.35
C LEU A 148 0.16 7.35 -2.29
N ARG A 149 -0.38 7.91 -3.35
CA ARG A 149 -1.78 8.31 -3.38
C ARG A 149 -2.71 7.11 -3.49
N LEU A 150 -3.88 7.23 -2.91
CA LEU A 150 -4.87 6.15 -2.87
C LEU A 150 -5.86 6.17 -4.04
N LEU A 151 -5.76 7.10 -4.92
CA LEU A 151 -6.69 7.20 -6.06
C LEU A 151 -6.24 6.42 -7.25
#